data_4495efa89197431ec10b02e517973a76
#
_entry.id   4495efa89197431ec10b02e517973a76
#
_cell.length_a   1.000
_cell.length_b   1.000
_cell.length_c   1.000
_cell.angle_alpha   90.00
_cell.angle_beta   90.00
_cell.angle_gamma   90.00
#
_symmetry.space_group_name_H-M   'P 1'
#
loop_
_entity.id
_entity.type
_entity.pdbx_description
1 polymer ?
#
loop_
_entity_poly.entity_id
_entity_poly.type
_entity_poly.pdbx_seq_one_letter_code
_entity_poly.pdbx_strand_id
1 'polypeptide(L)'
;HSWLYVRGLRSWRNSTPLIMLDGHVRDFSILDPNEIDQISVYKDAGALAVLGLRGSNGAIMATTRRGKEGRPVLKFNTQITFQQPIKLPKFLDSHDFALLHNEAMRNDGRANEQRYNEEDLALYRSGQDPWGHPNVDWIGQSLKNVTVGQKYNLSIEGGSSVAKYFVNLSYRSDEGIYKTDKDINTYKTNANAKIYSLRSNVDIALTKSMDLSINLFGLQRQLSNPGAGSPFSAIYSLPSNAFPMNYGKDKVAGTNDLRNNPYGILNHSGYTRYTHSTMEAQAELGQKLDFITKGLRVRGSLAFDFFFENN
;
A
#
# COMPACT_ATOMS: atom_id res chain seq x y z
N HIS A 1 4.20 3.59 8.98
CA HIS A 1 3.84 5.00 8.74
C HIS A 1 5.12 5.84 8.81
N SER A 2 5.43 6.56 7.73
CA SER A 2 6.51 7.56 7.73
C SER A 2 5.95 8.89 8.20
N TRP A 3 6.54 9.46 9.25
CA TRP A 3 6.17 10.78 9.75
C TRP A 3 7.08 11.82 9.11
N LEU A 4 6.49 12.87 8.52
CA LEU A 4 7.21 13.98 7.94
C LEU A 4 7.26 15.14 8.93
N TYR A 5 8.45 15.66 9.21
CA TYR A 5 8.67 16.83 10.04
C TYR A 5 9.54 17.84 9.30
N VAL A 6 9.13 19.11 9.27
CA VAL A 6 9.88 20.19 8.59
C VAL A 6 10.85 20.89 9.54
N ARG A 7 10.49 21.02 10.81
CA ARG A 7 11.29 21.71 11.86
C ARG A 7 11.59 20.85 13.09
N GLY A 8 11.48 19.52 12.99
CA GLY A 8 11.58 18.58 14.09
C GLY A 8 10.32 18.57 14.99
N LEU A 9 10.42 17.84 16.11
CA LEU A 9 9.34 17.73 17.09
C LEU A 9 9.31 18.98 17.96
N ARG A 10 8.40 19.91 17.69
CA ARG A 10 8.23 21.15 18.46
C ARG A 10 7.06 21.13 19.44
N SER A 11 6.12 20.24 19.26
CA SER A 11 4.91 20.13 20.05
C SER A 11 4.62 18.66 20.38
N TRP A 12 4.17 18.42 21.61
CA TRP A 12 3.69 17.11 22.04
C TRP A 12 2.36 16.71 21.39
N ARG A 13 1.59 17.67 20.85
CA ARG A 13 0.27 17.41 20.29
C ARG A 13 0.27 17.23 18.77
N ASN A 14 0.94 18.11 18.07
CA ASN A 14 1.00 18.05 16.60
C ASN A 14 2.23 18.79 16.07
N SER A 15 3.08 18.10 15.33
CA SER A 15 4.26 18.64 14.65
C SER A 15 4.24 18.38 13.14
N THR A 16 3.10 17.93 12.60
CA THR A 16 2.97 17.66 11.17
C THR A 16 2.91 18.96 10.37
N PRO A 17 3.65 19.06 9.27
CA PRO A 17 3.58 20.22 8.38
C PRO A 17 2.23 20.25 7.65
N LEU A 18 1.84 21.44 7.19
CA LEU A 18 0.72 21.59 6.27
C LEU A 18 1.10 21.00 4.91
N ILE A 19 0.30 20.09 4.41
CA ILE A 19 0.50 19.47 3.09
C ILE A 19 -0.49 20.11 2.11
N MET A 20 0.02 20.60 0.97
CA MET A 20 -0.78 21.25 -0.05
C MET A 20 -0.43 20.71 -1.44
N LEU A 21 -1.46 20.54 -2.26
CA LEU A 21 -1.37 20.19 -3.67
C LEU A 21 -2.07 21.24 -4.52
N ASP A 22 -1.36 21.83 -5.47
CA ASP A 22 -1.87 22.88 -6.37
C ASP A 22 -2.61 24.01 -5.63
N GLY A 23 -2.10 24.40 -4.44
CA GLY A 23 -2.66 25.47 -3.62
C GLY A 23 -3.77 25.07 -2.65
N HIS A 24 -4.25 23.84 -2.65
CA HIS A 24 -5.28 23.31 -1.75
C HIS A 24 -4.71 22.33 -0.75
N VAL A 25 -5.30 22.26 0.45
CA VAL A 25 -4.90 21.30 1.50
C VAL A 25 -5.35 19.91 1.08
N ARG A 26 -4.42 19.11 0.59
CA ARG A 26 -4.62 17.75 0.09
C ARG A 26 -3.41 16.88 0.41
N ASP A 27 -3.64 15.61 0.66
CA ASP A 27 -2.55 14.63 0.80
C ASP A 27 -1.99 14.27 -0.59
N PHE A 28 -0.68 14.37 -0.74
CA PHE A 28 0.00 13.95 -1.97
C PHE A 28 0.59 12.55 -1.91
N SER A 29 0.40 11.80 -0.82
CA SER A 29 0.89 10.42 -0.70
C SER A 29 0.30 9.45 -1.73
N ILE A 30 -0.84 9.83 -2.32
CA ILE A 30 -1.54 9.07 -3.34
C ILE A 30 -1.12 9.42 -4.78
N LEU A 31 -0.27 10.44 -4.96
CA LEU A 31 0.15 10.90 -6.28
C LEU A 31 1.18 9.97 -6.91
N ASP A 32 1.10 9.84 -8.23
CA ASP A 32 2.18 9.27 -9.01
C ASP A 32 3.34 10.27 -9.13
N PRO A 33 4.61 9.87 -8.85
CA PRO A 33 5.76 10.76 -9.05
C PRO A 33 5.84 11.36 -10.47
N ASN A 34 5.31 10.68 -11.48
CA ASN A 34 5.27 11.20 -12.86
C ASN A 34 4.31 12.38 -13.05
N GLU A 35 3.40 12.62 -12.10
CA GLU A 35 2.46 13.75 -12.11
C GLU A 35 3.01 14.99 -11.45
N ILE A 36 4.09 14.85 -10.67
CA ILE A 36 4.66 15.96 -9.90
C ILE A 36 5.63 16.75 -10.77
N ASP A 37 5.48 18.06 -10.78
CA ASP A 37 6.42 19.00 -11.40
C ASP A 37 7.45 19.48 -10.38
N GLN A 38 6.99 19.95 -9.21
CA GLN A 38 7.84 20.50 -8.17
C GLN A 38 7.30 20.20 -6.77
N ILE A 39 8.22 20.00 -5.82
CA ILE A 39 7.93 19.96 -4.38
C ILE A 39 8.72 21.08 -3.72
N SER A 40 8.03 21.96 -2.98
CA SER A 40 8.61 23.05 -2.24
C SER A 40 8.36 22.88 -0.75
N VAL A 41 9.41 23.06 0.06
CA VAL A 41 9.33 22.98 1.52
C VAL A 41 9.53 24.35 2.11
N TYR A 42 8.47 24.90 2.73
CA TYR A 42 8.47 26.21 3.36
C TYR A 42 8.75 26.07 4.85
N LYS A 43 9.87 26.64 5.27
CA LYS A 43 10.36 26.59 6.66
C LYS A 43 10.26 27.94 7.35
N ASP A 44 10.32 29.05 6.59
CA ASP A 44 10.48 30.39 7.13
C ASP A 44 9.15 31.05 7.45
N ALA A 45 9.09 31.78 8.54
CA ALA A 45 7.88 32.44 9.02
C ALA A 45 7.28 33.43 7.98
N GLY A 46 8.14 34.14 7.21
CA GLY A 46 7.69 35.05 6.17
C GLY A 46 6.94 34.35 5.04
N ALA A 47 7.45 33.20 4.58
CA ALA A 47 6.79 32.38 3.55
C ALA A 47 5.49 31.73 4.05
N LEU A 48 5.41 31.47 5.36
CA LEU A 48 4.25 30.83 6.01
C LEU A 48 3.18 31.82 6.47
N ALA A 49 3.48 33.13 6.49
CA ALA A 49 2.56 34.18 6.92
C ALA A 49 1.23 34.14 6.14
N VAL A 50 1.30 33.83 4.84
CA VAL A 50 0.12 33.69 3.97
C VAL A 50 -0.78 32.53 4.36
N LEU A 51 -0.22 31.50 5.02
CA LEU A 51 -0.93 30.27 5.43
C LEU A 51 -1.51 30.39 6.86
N GLY A 52 -1.23 31.50 7.56
CA GLY A 52 -1.68 31.75 8.91
C GLY A 52 -1.23 30.68 9.92
N LEU A 53 -2.04 30.40 10.93
CA LEU A 53 -1.75 29.43 11.99
C LEU A 53 -1.54 28.00 11.46
N ARG A 54 -2.13 27.64 10.33
CA ARG A 54 -1.96 26.32 9.72
C ARG A 54 -0.52 26.06 9.26
N GLY A 55 0.23 27.13 8.93
CA GLY A 55 1.62 27.03 8.52
C GLY A 55 2.63 26.99 9.67
N SER A 56 2.22 27.04 10.93
CA SER A 56 3.12 27.15 12.09
C SER A 56 4.19 26.06 12.19
N ASN A 57 3.89 24.85 11.74
CA ASN A 57 4.79 23.70 11.72
C ASN A 57 5.59 23.55 10.39
N GLY A 58 5.50 24.53 9.51
CA GLY A 58 6.01 24.47 8.15
C GLY A 58 4.96 23.99 7.16
N ALA A 59 5.27 24.10 5.87
CA ALA A 59 4.39 23.62 4.81
C ALA A 59 5.20 22.90 3.73
N ILE A 60 4.60 21.86 3.15
CA ILE A 60 5.10 21.15 1.97
C ILE A 60 4.07 21.35 0.87
N MET A 61 4.49 21.96 -0.22
CA MET A 61 3.63 22.22 -1.37
C MET A 61 4.13 21.43 -2.56
N ALA A 62 3.26 20.59 -3.11
CA ALA A 62 3.49 19.92 -4.38
C ALA A 62 2.69 20.65 -5.47
N THR A 63 3.28 20.80 -6.64
CA THR A 63 2.60 21.24 -7.85
C THR A 63 2.59 20.14 -8.87
N THR A 64 1.47 19.95 -9.54
CA THR A 64 1.32 18.94 -10.58
C THR A 64 1.77 19.48 -11.93
N ARG A 65 2.20 18.58 -12.79
CA ARG A 65 2.62 18.89 -14.17
C ARG A 65 1.50 19.53 -14.95
N ARG A 66 1.86 20.51 -15.76
CA ARG A 66 0.95 21.21 -16.67
C ARG A 66 1.41 21.07 -18.11
N GLY A 67 0.47 21.27 -19.03
CA GLY A 67 0.76 21.30 -20.46
C GLY A 67 1.69 22.45 -20.83
N LYS A 68 2.47 22.24 -21.88
CA LYS A 68 3.35 23.23 -22.48
C LYS A 68 2.89 23.50 -23.91
N GLU A 69 3.16 24.70 -24.41
CA GLU A 69 2.92 25.05 -25.79
C GLU A 69 3.85 24.23 -26.69
N GLY A 70 3.30 23.59 -27.69
CA GLY A 70 4.04 22.73 -28.61
C GLY A 70 3.24 21.52 -29.10
N ARG A 71 3.90 20.72 -29.91
CA ARG A 71 3.31 19.46 -30.40
C ARG A 71 3.07 18.50 -29.24
N PRO A 72 2.02 17.64 -29.33
CA PRO A 72 1.78 16.61 -28.33
C PRO A 72 2.99 15.70 -28.13
N VAL A 73 3.40 15.51 -26.88
CA VAL A 73 4.46 14.58 -26.48
C VAL A 73 3.82 13.47 -25.67
N LEU A 74 3.89 12.24 -26.19
CA LEU A 74 3.42 11.04 -25.53
C LEU A 74 4.61 10.36 -24.83
N LYS A 75 4.43 10.02 -23.55
CA LYS A 75 5.44 9.29 -22.76
C LYS A 75 4.80 8.04 -22.17
N PHE A 76 5.44 6.90 -22.37
CA PHE A 76 5.05 5.65 -21.76
C PHE A 76 6.19 5.12 -20.89
N ASN A 77 5.88 4.85 -19.62
CA ASN A 77 6.81 4.27 -18.66
C ASN A 77 6.26 2.96 -18.15
N THR A 78 7.09 1.94 -18.05
CA THR A 78 6.76 0.68 -17.41
C THR A 78 7.82 0.34 -16.36
N GLN A 79 7.38 -0.20 -15.23
CA GLN A 79 8.25 -0.65 -14.16
C GLN A 79 7.78 -2.02 -13.69
N ILE A 80 8.70 -2.98 -13.68
CA ILE A 80 8.50 -4.30 -13.08
C ILE A 80 9.39 -4.36 -11.85
N THR A 81 8.81 -4.71 -10.71
CA THR A 81 9.49 -4.76 -9.42
C THR A 81 9.44 -6.18 -8.88
N PHE A 82 10.60 -6.74 -8.55
CA PHE A 82 10.71 -8.01 -7.83
C PHE A 82 10.94 -7.69 -6.36
N GLN A 83 10.09 -8.23 -5.50
CA GLN A 83 10.16 -8.01 -4.06
C GLN A 83 10.40 -9.34 -3.36
N GLN A 84 11.33 -9.37 -2.43
CA GLN A 84 11.62 -10.54 -1.61
C GLN A 84 11.75 -10.15 -0.14
N PRO A 85 11.37 -11.02 0.81
CA PRO A 85 11.63 -10.78 2.21
C PRO A 85 13.13 -10.65 2.48
N ILE A 86 13.54 -9.61 3.20
CA ILE A 86 14.96 -9.41 3.56
C ILE A 86 15.42 -10.52 4.49
N LYS A 87 14.56 -10.91 5.45
CA LYS A 87 14.84 -11.96 6.42
C LYS A 87 13.54 -12.60 6.88
N LEU A 88 13.48 -13.91 6.83
CA LEU A 88 12.44 -14.71 7.46
C LEU A 88 13.05 -15.44 8.67
N PRO A 89 12.34 -15.55 9.81
CA PRO A 89 12.81 -16.35 10.93
C PRO A 89 12.91 -17.81 10.53
N LYS A 90 13.83 -18.52 11.16
CA LYS A 90 13.92 -19.98 11.07
C LYS A 90 13.30 -20.55 12.33
N PHE A 91 12.32 -21.40 12.17
CA PHE A 91 11.74 -22.15 13.26
C PHE A 91 12.44 -23.51 13.40
N LEU A 92 12.31 -24.09 14.57
CA LEU A 92 12.75 -25.45 14.84
C LEU A 92 11.91 -26.44 14.03
N ASP A 93 12.53 -27.51 13.59
CA ASP A 93 11.79 -28.66 13.09
C ASP A 93 11.07 -29.37 14.25
N SER A 94 10.23 -30.37 13.92
CA SER A 94 9.39 -31.02 14.90
C SER A 94 10.18 -31.86 15.91
N HIS A 95 11.29 -32.46 15.50
CA HIS A 95 12.16 -33.20 16.38
C HIS A 95 12.84 -32.28 17.41
N ASP A 96 13.46 -31.22 16.95
CA ASP A 96 14.16 -30.26 17.82
C ASP A 96 13.19 -29.52 18.74
N PHE A 97 12.00 -29.18 18.23
CA PHE A 97 10.94 -28.61 19.06
C PHE A 97 10.51 -29.58 20.19
N ALA A 98 10.26 -30.85 19.87
CA ALA A 98 9.85 -31.84 20.85
C ALA A 98 10.95 -32.09 21.91
N LEU A 99 12.21 -32.15 21.48
CA LEU A 99 13.36 -32.31 22.36
C LEU A 99 13.48 -31.14 23.36
N LEU A 100 13.45 -29.91 22.85
CA LEU A 100 13.57 -28.70 23.69
C LEU A 100 12.35 -28.49 24.59
N HIS A 101 11.16 -28.90 24.15
CA HIS A 101 9.97 -28.88 25.00
C HIS A 101 10.14 -29.80 26.20
N ASN A 102 10.62 -31.05 25.97
CA ASN A 102 10.90 -31.99 27.04
C ASN A 102 12.00 -31.50 28.00
N GLU A 103 13.05 -30.85 27.45
CA GLU A 103 14.09 -30.20 28.25
C GLU A 103 13.54 -29.08 29.14
N ALA A 104 12.68 -28.22 28.59
CA ALA A 104 12.00 -27.16 29.36
C ALA A 104 11.18 -27.77 30.52
N MET A 105 10.42 -28.85 30.28
CA MET A 105 9.65 -29.53 31.32
C MET A 105 10.56 -30.09 32.43
N ARG A 106 11.72 -30.63 32.08
CA ARG A 106 12.72 -31.12 33.07
C ARG A 106 13.27 -29.95 33.91
N ASN A 107 13.60 -28.83 33.26
CA ASN A 107 14.16 -27.65 33.94
C ASN A 107 13.15 -27.04 34.90
N ASP A 108 11.85 -27.11 34.58
CA ASP A 108 10.75 -26.66 35.44
C ASP A 108 10.43 -27.66 36.59
N GLY A 109 11.19 -28.73 36.75
CA GLY A 109 10.92 -29.78 37.74
C GLY A 109 9.74 -30.70 37.40
N ARG A 110 9.23 -30.63 36.19
CA ARG A 110 8.05 -31.34 35.68
C ARG A 110 8.44 -32.52 34.77
N ALA A 111 9.52 -33.21 35.06
CA ALA A 111 10.03 -34.32 34.23
C ALA A 111 8.99 -35.42 33.93
N ASN A 112 8.07 -35.66 34.88
CA ASN A 112 7.01 -36.65 34.73
C ASN A 112 5.87 -36.20 33.80
N GLU A 113 5.87 -34.92 33.37
CA GLU A 113 4.89 -34.31 32.48
C GLU A 113 5.44 -34.10 31.05
N GLN A 114 6.55 -34.79 30.73
CA GLN A 114 7.10 -34.73 29.36
C GLN A 114 6.05 -35.25 28.39
N ARG A 115 5.82 -34.46 27.35
CA ARG A 115 4.79 -34.73 26.35
C ARG A 115 5.23 -35.72 25.30
N TYR A 116 6.53 -35.75 24.98
CA TYR A 116 7.07 -36.55 23.89
C TYR A 116 7.97 -37.69 24.45
N ASN A 117 7.63 -38.92 24.13
CA ASN A 117 8.43 -40.07 24.49
C ASN A 117 9.55 -40.37 23.44
N GLU A 118 10.39 -41.38 23.66
CA GLU A 118 11.49 -41.73 22.76
C GLU A 118 10.99 -42.20 21.37
N GLU A 119 9.82 -42.85 21.32
CA GLU A 119 9.19 -43.28 20.07
C GLU A 119 8.71 -42.09 19.27
N ASP A 120 8.05 -41.10 19.92
CA ASP A 120 7.65 -39.84 19.28
C ASP A 120 8.85 -39.09 18.69
N LEU A 121 9.96 -39.02 19.45
CA LEU A 121 11.18 -38.34 18.99
C LEU A 121 11.80 -39.10 17.79
N ALA A 122 11.77 -40.42 17.79
CA ALA A 122 12.26 -41.24 16.67
C ALA A 122 11.39 -41.05 15.42
N LEU A 123 10.06 -40.99 15.57
CA LEU A 123 9.11 -40.73 14.47
C LEU A 123 9.26 -39.37 13.87
N TYR A 124 9.40 -38.31 14.71
CA TYR A 124 9.70 -36.95 14.21
C TYR A 124 11.03 -36.89 13.45
N ARG A 125 12.06 -37.57 13.94
CA ARG A 125 13.38 -37.58 13.29
C ARG A 125 13.34 -38.32 11.96
N SER A 126 12.65 -39.47 11.90
CA SER A 126 12.61 -40.32 10.70
C SER A 126 11.62 -39.81 9.64
N GLY A 127 10.60 -39.04 10.03
CA GLY A 127 9.53 -38.58 9.15
C GLY A 127 8.64 -39.71 8.60
N GLN A 128 8.66 -40.90 9.21
CA GLN A 128 7.91 -42.07 8.73
C GLN A 128 6.40 -41.94 8.95
N ASP A 129 5.98 -41.13 9.90
CA ASP A 129 4.57 -40.87 10.18
C ASP A 129 4.23 -39.39 10.01
N PRO A 130 4.06 -38.90 8.77
CA PRO A 130 3.79 -37.47 8.52
C PRO A 130 2.39 -37.02 8.98
N TRP A 131 1.52 -37.94 9.30
CA TRP A 131 0.15 -37.65 9.75
C TRP A 131 0.04 -37.61 11.28
N GLY A 132 0.61 -38.52 11.99
CA GLY A 132 0.64 -38.53 13.46
C GLY A 132 1.78 -37.68 14.03
N HIS A 133 2.90 -37.63 13.32
CA HIS A 133 4.10 -36.89 13.72
C HIS A 133 4.54 -35.91 12.63
N PRO A 134 3.73 -34.88 12.36
CA PRO A 134 3.99 -33.95 11.28
C PRO A 134 5.23 -33.09 11.53
N ASN A 135 5.88 -32.67 10.42
CA ASN A 135 6.97 -31.71 10.43
C ASN A 135 6.72 -30.68 9.32
N VAL A 136 6.05 -29.58 9.67
CA VAL A 136 5.59 -28.58 8.72
C VAL A 136 6.44 -27.31 8.80
N ASP A 137 7.11 -26.97 7.71
CA ASP A 137 7.69 -25.64 7.53
C ASP A 137 6.58 -24.66 7.14
N TRP A 138 5.93 -24.05 8.13
CA TRP A 138 4.82 -23.12 7.93
C TRP A 138 5.22 -21.90 7.08
N ILE A 139 6.45 -21.42 7.21
CA ILE A 139 6.94 -20.29 6.41
C ILE A 139 7.13 -20.71 4.95
N GLY A 140 7.90 -21.76 4.72
CA GLY A 140 8.20 -22.24 3.38
C GLY A 140 6.96 -22.70 2.61
N GLN A 141 5.96 -23.24 3.31
CA GLN A 141 4.70 -23.68 2.70
C GLN A 141 3.72 -22.52 2.43
N SER A 142 3.77 -21.45 3.22
CA SER A 142 2.78 -20.37 3.14
C SER A 142 3.27 -19.12 2.43
N LEU A 143 4.57 -18.89 2.33
CA LEU A 143 5.14 -17.67 1.78
C LEU A 143 5.93 -17.93 0.50
N LYS A 144 5.79 -17.01 -0.47
CA LYS A 144 6.61 -16.96 -1.69
C LYS A 144 7.96 -16.33 -1.37
N ASN A 145 9.00 -16.77 -2.06
CA ASN A 145 10.33 -16.16 -1.96
C ASN A 145 10.40 -14.82 -2.70
N VAL A 146 9.63 -14.69 -3.78
CA VAL A 146 9.60 -13.48 -4.63
C VAL A 146 8.16 -13.17 -5.03
N THR A 147 7.81 -11.90 -5.02
CA THR A 147 6.55 -11.37 -5.57
C THR A 147 6.83 -10.34 -6.66
N VAL A 148 5.86 -10.11 -7.53
CA VAL A 148 6.00 -9.21 -8.67
C VAL A 148 5.03 -8.05 -8.52
N GLY A 149 5.58 -6.83 -8.63
CA GLY A 149 4.83 -5.61 -8.80
C GLY A 149 4.97 -5.11 -10.25
N GLN A 150 3.91 -4.53 -10.80
CA GLN A 150 3.89 -3.95 -12.13
C GLN A 150 3.29 -2.55 -12.07
N LYS A 151 3.92 -1.60 -12.75
CA LYS A 151 3.40 -0.25 -12.90
C LYS A 151 3.53 0.18 -14.35
N TYR A 152 2.44 0.72 -14.88
CA TYR A 152 2.35 1.30 -16.21
C TYR A 152 1.88 2.74 -16.08
N ASN A 153 2.54 3.63 -16.78
CA ASN A 153 2.22 5.05 -16.78
C ASN A 153 2.25 5.57 -18.22
N LEU A 154 1.16 6.18 -18.64
CA LEU A 154 1.00 6.80 -19.94
C LEU A 154 0.67 8.28 -19.73
N SER A 155 1.49 9.18 -20.21
CA SER A 155 1.20 10.61 -20.17
C SER A 155 1.28 11.26 -21.52
N ILE A 156 0.42 12.26 -21.71
CA ILE A 156 0.44 13.14 -22.88
C ILE A 156 0.44 14.60 -22.41
N GLU A 157 1.35 15.40 -22.94
CA GLU A 157 1.43 16.82 -22.71
C GLU A 157 1.56 17.58 -24.01
N GLY A 158 0.92 18.75 -24.11
CA GLY A 158 0.98 19.57 -25.30
C GLY A 158 0.08 20.79 -25.19
N GLY A 159 -0.05 21.52 -26.29
CA GLY A 159 -0.97 22.65 -26.36
C GLY A 159 -0.59 23.70 -27.35
N SER A 160 -1.44 24.70 -27.41
CA SER A 160 -1.27 25.93 -28.18
C SER A 160 -1.22 27.15 -27.25
N SER A 161 -1.17 28.34 -27.81
CA SER A 161 -1.33 29.60 -27.07
C SER A 161 -2.72 29.76 -26.42
N VAL A 162 -3.74 28.99 -26.90
CA VAL A 162 -5.11 29.04 -26.39
C VAL A 162 -5.37 28.00 -25.32
N ALA A 163 -4.90 26.76 -25.52
CA ALA A 163 -5.15 25.69 -24.58
C ALA A 163 -3.90 24.80 -24.43
N LYS A 164 -3.55 24.50 -23.18
CA LYS A 164 -2.46 23.60 -22.82
C LYS A 164 -3.02 22.49 -21.95
N TYR A 165 -2.51 21.28 -22.12
CA TYR A 165 -3.02 20.12 -21.40
C TYR A 165 -1.90 19.17 -20.99
N PHE A 166 -2.09 18.55 -19.84
CA PHE A 166 -1.35 17.41 -19.34
C PHE A 166 -2.35 16.35 -18.89
N VAL A 167 -2.25 15.16 -19.42
CA VAL A 167 -3.06 14.02 -19.00
C VAL A 167 -2.14 12.88 -18.64
N ASN A 168 -2.40 12.21 -17.52
CA ASN A 168 -1.63 11.06 -17.04
C ASN A 168 -2.58 9.94 -16.62
N LEU A 169 -2.35 8.76 -17.15
CA LEU A 169 -3.03 7.52 -16.78
C LEU A 169 -2.00 6.58 -16.15
N SER A 170 -2.29 6.06 -14.97
CA SER A 170 -1.43 5.11 -14.28
C SER A 170 -2.21 3.87 -13.83
N TYR A 171 -1.57 2.72 -13.99
CA TYR A 171 -2.01 1.45 -13.43
C TYR A 171 -0.87 0.82 -12.65
N ARG A 172 -1.15 0.39 -11.42
CA ARG A 172 -0.22 -0.36 -10.58
C ARG A 172 -0.88 -1.62 -10.05
N SER A 173 -0.16 -2.73 -10.07
CA SER A 173 -0.58 -4.00 -9.49
C SER A 173 0.55 -4.59 -8.68
N ASP A 174 0.31 -4.81 -7.39
CA ASP A 174 1.25 -5.47 -6.48
C ASP A 174 0.67 -6.81 -6.03
N GLU A 175 1.42 -7.88 -6.20
CA GLU A 175 1.03 -9.21 -5.76
C GLU A 175 1.49 -9.46 -4.33
N GLY A 176 0.65 -10.08 -3.50
CA GLY A 176 0.98 -10.45 -2.14
C GLY A 176 1.90 -11.66 -2.04
N ILE A 177 2.51 -11.80 -0.87
CA ILE A 177 3.55 -12.79 -0.60
C ILE A 177 3.01 -14.20 -0.33
N TYR A 178 1.71 -14.36 -0.12
CA TYR A 178 1.16 -15.66 0.26
C TYR A 178 1.14 -16.66 -0.90
N LYS A 179 1.45 -17.92 -0.60
CA LYS A 179 1.19 -19.04 -1.48
C LYS A 179 -0.27 -19.46 -1.34
N THR A 180 -0.99 -19.49 -2.43
CA THR A 180 -2.38 -19.95 -2.49
C THR A 180 -2.51 -21.04 -3.55
N ASP A 181 -3.31 -22.05 -3.30
CA ASP A 181 -3.59 -23.10 -4.25
C ASP A 181 -4.66 -22.62 -5.24
N LYS A 182 -4.27 -22.53 -6.52
CA LYS A 182 -5.13 -22.04 -7.59
C LYS A 182 -6.20 -23.03 -8.04
N ASP A 183 -6.02 -24.29 -7.68
CA ASP A 183 -6.92 -25.39 -8.10
C ASP A 183 -8.11 -25.57 -7.15
N ILE A 184 -8.06 -24.91 -5.97
CA ILE A 184 -9.14 -24.99 -4.98
C ILE A 184 -10.26 -24.02 -5.28
N ASN A 185 -9.90 -22.78 -5.70
CA ASN A 185 -10.87 -21.71 -5.84
C ASN A 185 -10.88 -21.13 -7.25
N THR A 186 -12.05 -20.77 -7.73
CA THR A 186 -12.24 -19.99 -8.97
C THR A 186 -11.85 -18.51 -8.82
N TYR A 187 -11.56 -18.07 -7.59
CA TYR A 187 -11.18 -16.72 -7.22
C TYR A 187 -9.80 -16.69 -6.54
N LYS A 188 -9.16 -15.52 -6.54
CA LYS A 188 -7.86 -15.32 -5.90
C LYS A 188 -8.03 -14.96 -4.44
N THR A 189 -7.44 -15.74 -3.56
CA THR A 189 -7.42 -15.52 -2.10
C THR A 189 -6.14 -14.80 -1.62
N ASN A 190 -5.08 -14.75 -2.44
CA ASN A 190 -3.85 -14.03 -2.10
C ASN A 190 -4.12 -12.54 -1.94
N ALA A 191 -3.39 -11.90 -1.03
CA ALA A 191 -3.37 -10.45 -0.94
C ALA A 191 -2.92 -9.84 -2.27
N ASN A 192 -3.58 -8.79 -2.71
CA ASN A 192 -3.14 -7.99 -3.85
C ASN A 192 -3.66 -6.55 -3.74
N ALA A 193 -2.92 -5.63 -4.36
CA ALA A 193 -3.33 -4.25 -4.52
C ALA A 193 -3.36 -3.88 -6.00
N LYS A 194 -4.47 -3.27 -6.45
CA LYS A 194 -4.57 -2.68 -7.78
C LYS A 194 -4.94 -1.22 -7.63
N ILE A 195 -4.20 -0.34 -8.30
CA ILE A 195 -4.40 1.09 -8.24
C ILE A 195 -4.50 1.61 -9.65
N TYR A 196 -5.57 2.34 -9.92
CA TYR A 196 -5.83 3.04 -11.17
C TYR A 196 -5.88 4.53 -10.85
N SER A 197 -5.19 5.36 -11.60
CA SER A 197 -5.31 6.81 -11.48
C SER A 197 -5.36 7.49 -12.83
N LEU A 198 -6.10 8.59 -12.88
CA LEU A 198 -6.20 9.48 -14.01
C LEU A 198 -6.06 10.91 -13.50
N ARG A 199 -5.14 11.68 -14.07
CA ARG A 199 -5.02 13.12 -13.86
C ARG A 199 -5.16 13.85 -15.18
N SER A 200 -5.89 14.96 -15.15
CA SER A 200 -6.04 15.85 -16.29
C SER A 200 -5.92 17.30 -15.82
N ASN A 201 -4.91 18.01 -16.28
CA ASN A 201 -4.70 19.43 -16.02
C ASN A 201 -4.80 20.17 -17.35
N VAL A 202 -5.72 21.12 -17.44
CA VAL A 202 -5.99 21.90 -18.64
C VAL A 202 -5.98 23.39 -18.30
N ASP A 203 -5.18 24.15 -19.01
CA ASP A 203 -5.11 25.61 -18.91
C ASP A 203 -5.63 26.24 -20.21
N ILE A 204 -6.62 27.12 -20.11
CA ILE A 204 -7.30 27.74 -21.26
C ILE A 204 -7.18 29.27 -21.16
N ALA A 205 -6.64 29.89 -22.17
CA ALA A 205 -6.69 31.33 -22.33
C ALA A 205 -8.06 31.70 -22.95
N LEU A 206 -9.03 32.10 -22.10
CA LEU A 206 -10.37 32.47 -22.55
C LEU A 206 -10.35 33.78 -23.35
N THR A 207 -9.51 34.71 -22.88
CA THR A 207 -9.23 36.00 -23.57
C THR A 207 -7.77 36.39 -23.37
N LYS A 208 -7.31 37.49 -23.90
CA LYS A 208 -5.95 38.02 -23.63
C LYS A 208 -5.72 38.37 -22.15
N SER A 209 -6.81 38.60 -21.38
CA SER A 209 -6.75 39.00 -19.98
C SER A 209 -7.36 37.98 -19.02
N MET A 210 -8.02 36.92 -19.52
CA MET A 210 -8.71 35.92 -18.70
C MET A 210 -8.21 34.55 -19.01
N ASP A 211 -7.88 33.78 -17.98
CA ASP A 211 -7.45 32.38 -18.04
C ASP A 211 -8.28 31.50 -17.08
N LEU A 212 -8.51 30.25 -17.51
CA LEU A 212 -9.19 29.21 -16.75
C LEU A 212 -8.27 28.02 -16.65
N SER A 213 -8.06 27.54 -15.43
CA SER A 213 -7.34 26.27 -15.17
C SER A 213 -8.32 25.26 -14.58
N ILE A 214 -8.32 24.04 -15.14
CA ILE A 214 -9.14 22.92 -14.66
C ILE A 214 -8.20 21.77 -14.32
N ASN A 215 -8.26 21.29 -13.09
CA ASN A 215 -7.50 20.13 -12.62
C ASN A 215 -8.49 19.07 -12.16
N LEU A 216 -8.38 17.88 -12.74
CA LEU A 216 -9.19 16.72 -12.40
C LEU A 216 -8.27 15.58 -12.00
N PHE A 217 -8.61 14.89 -10.93
CA PHE A 217 -7.92 13.67 -10.49
C PHE A 217 -8.93 12.62 -10.06
N GLY A 218 -8.72 11.40 -10.51
CA GLY A 218 -9.47 10.23 -10.08
C GLY A 218 -8.50 9.12 -9.71
N LEU A 219 -8.74 8.45 -8.59
CA LEU A 219 -7.99 7.30 -8.14
C LEU A 219 -8.96 6.23 -7.66
N GLN A 220 -8.74 4.99 -8.09
CA GLN A 220 -9.41 3.82 -7.53
C GLN A 220 -8.36 2.83 -7.05
N ARG A 221 -8.41 2.48 -5.76
CA ARG A 221 -7.53 1.53 -5.11
C ARG A 221 -8.35 0.33 -4.65
N GLN A 222 -8.06 -0.83 -5.21
CA GLN A 222 -8.66 -2.10 -4.82
C GLN A 222 -7.63 -2.91 -4.03
N LEU A 223 -7.96 -3.26 -2.79
CA LEU A 223 -7.16 -4.12 -1.93
C LEU A 223 -7.93 -5.41 -1.73
N SER A 224 -7.32 -6.54 -2.01
CA SER A 224 -7.86 -7.86 -1.68
C SER A 224 -6.96 -8.53 -0.65
N ASN A 225 -7.56 -9.23 0.31
CA ASN A 225 -6.87 -10.00 1.33
C ASN A 225 -7.56 -11.35 1.52
N PRO A 226 -6.92 -12.36 2.12
CA PRO A 226 -7.61 -13.57 2.60
C PRO A 226 -8.81 -13.22 3.47
N GLY A 227 -9.86 -14.04 3.40
CA GLY A 227 -11.17 -13.71 3.98
C GLY A 227 -11.24 -13.70 5.50
N ALA A 228 -10.37 -14.42 6.18
CA ALA A 228 -10.39 -14.54 7.63
C ALA A 228 -9.01 -14.56 8.25
N GLY A 229 -8.93 -14.11 9.51
CA GLY A 229 -7.74 -14.18 10.35
C GLY A 229 -6.57 -13.32 9.88
N SER A 230 -5.42 -13.55 10.52
CA SER A 230 -4.14 -12.98 10.13
C SER A 230 -3.22 -14.12 9.69
N PRO A 231 -2.98 -14.32 8.39
CA PRO A 231 -2.10 -15.40 7.93
C PRO A 231 -0.72 -15.35 8.58
N PHE A 232 -0.13 -14.16 8.71
CA PHE A 232 1.17 -14.02 9.39
C PHE A 232 1.13 -14.45 10.84
N SER A 233 0.11 -14.06 11.61
CA SER A 233 -0.02 -14.49 12.99
C SER A 233 -0.11 -16.02 13.08
N ALA A 234 -0.90 -16.65 12.23
CA ALA A 234 -1.01 -18.11 12.20
C ALA A 234 0.32 -18.78 11.84
N ILE A 235 1.01 -18.30 10.80
CA ILE A 235 2.30 -18.85 10.35
C ILE A 235 3.37 -18.77 11.45
N TYR A 236 3.40 -17.66 12.22
CA TYR A 236 4.43 -17.44 13.24
C TYR A 236 4.10 -18.02 14.62
N SER A 237 2.85 -18.38 14.90
CA SER A 237 2.46 -18.93 16.20
C SER A 237 2.45 -20.45 16.28
N LEU A 238 2.53 -21.14 15.15
CA LEU A 238 2.43 -22.59 15.10
C LEU A 238 3.80 -23.27 15.14
N PRO A 239 4.03 -24.23 16.04
CA PRO A 239 5.19 -25.09 15.97
C PRO A 239 5.08 -26.07 14.79
N SER A 240 6.20 -26.58 14.32
CA SER A 240 6.27 -27.47 13.15
C SER A 240 5.48 -28.77 13.34
N ASN A 241 5.31 -29.21 14.58
CA ASN A 241 4.60 -30.44 14.95
C ASN A 241 3.14 -30.25 15.37
N ALA A 242 2.55 -29.06 15.14
CA ALA A 242 1.18 -28.78 15.59
C ALA A 242 0.16 -29.74 14.97
N PHE A 243 0.15 -29.86 13.67
CA PHE A 243 -0.69 -30.75 12.87
C PHE A 243 -0.20 -30.76 11.41
N PRO A 244 -0.60 -31.74 10.57
CA PRO A 244 -0.33 -31.73 9.14
C PRO A 244 -0.92 -30.49 8.47
N MET A 245 -0.36 -30.01 7.37
CA MET A 245 -0.88 -28.86 6.65
C MET A 245 -2.33 -29.09 6.17
N ASN A 246 -2.60 -30.25 5.59
CA ASN A 246 -3.92 -30.70 5.16
C ASN A 246 -3.97 -32.23 5.09
N TYR A 247 -5.15 -32.80 4.94
CA TYR A 247 -5.41 -34.22 4.68
C TYR A 247 -5.92 -34.44 3.25
N GLY A 248 -5.52 -33.64 2.28
CA GLY A 248 -6.00 -33.54 0.92
C GLY A 248 -6.54 -32.15 0.64
N LYS A 249 -6.81 -31.82 -0.62
CA LYS A 249 -7.15 -30.45 -1.06
C LYS A 249 -8.30 -29.80 -0.27
N ASP A 250 -9.29 -30.60 0.10
CA ASP A 250 -10.55 -30.11 0.73
C ASP A 250 -10.60 -30.33 2.24
N LYS A 251 -9.57 -30.89 2.83
CA LYS A 251 -9.55 -31.25 4.27
C LYS A 251 -8.43 -30.53 4.98
N VAL A 252 -8.80 -29.45 5.64
CA VAL A 252 -7.87 -28.65 6.46
C VAL A 252 -7.66 -29.33 7.81
N ALA A 253 -6.39 -29.56 8.17
CA ALA A 253 -6.04 -30.08 9.48
C ALA A 253 -6.13 -29.00 10.56
N GLY A 254 -6.37 -29.39 11.78
CA GLY A 254 -6.41 -28.52 12.95
C GLY A 254 -6.86 -29.28 14.18
N THR A 255 -6.79 -28.63 15.33
CA THR A 255 -7.34 -29.12 16.59
C THR A 255 -8.41 -28.17 17.11
N ASN A 256 -9.17 -28.59 18.14
CA ASN A 256 -10.16 -27.73 18.79
C ASN A 256 -9.51 -26.46 19.37
N ASP A 257 -8.24 -26.55 19.79
CA ASP A 257 -7.47 -25.47 20.42
C ASP A 257 -6.67 -24.65 19.41
N LEU A 258 -6.32 -25.24 18.25
CA LEU A 258 -5.47 -24.65 17.21
C LEU A 258 -6.21 -24.57 15.87
N ARG A 259 -7.19 -23.68 15.77
CA ARG A 259 -8.01 -23.51 14.56
C ARG A 259 -7.36 -22.69 13.45
N ASN A 260 -6.24 -22.04 13.74
CA ASN A 260 -5.60 -21.09 12.84
C ASN A 260 -4.62 -21.77 11.87
N ASN A 261 -5.06 -22.79 11.15
CA ASN A 261 -4.24 -23.39 10.11
C ASN A 261 -3.98 -22.39 8.97
N PRO A 262 -2.72 -22.00 8.68
CA PRO A 262 -2.38 -21.07 7.61
C PRO A 262 -2.91 -21.51 6.23
N TYR A 263 -2.86 -22.79 5.93
CA TYR A 263 -3.39 -23.34 4.68
C TYR A 263 -4.91 -23.10 4.56
N GLY A 264 -5.63 -23.34 5.65
CA GLY A 264 -7.07 -23.10 5.70
C GLY A 264 -7.42 -21.63 5.54
N ILE A 265 -6.68 -20.73 6.23
CA ILE A 265 -6.84 -19.29 6.11
C ILE A 265 -6.58 -18.84 4.66
N LEU A 266 -5.51 -19.32 4.05
CA LEU A 266 -5.09 -18.88 2.72
C LEU A 266 -5.97 -19.43 1.58
N ASN A 267 -6.56 -20.63 1.76
CA ASN A 267 -7.23 -21.34 0.66
C ASN A 267 -8.73 -21.54 0.86
N HIS A 268 -9.22 -21.55 2.10
CA HIS A 268 -10.63 -21.88 2.40
C HIS A 268 -11.42 -20.78 3.09
N SER A 269 -10.83 -19.64 3.43
CA SER A 269 -11.51 -18.55 4.12
C SER A 269 -12.23 -17.56 3.19
N GLY A 270 -12.10 -17.73 1.88
CA GLY A 270 -12.60 -16.76 0.91
C GLY A 270 -11.64 -15.56 0.76
N TYR A 271 -12.21 -14.40 0.46
CA TYR A 271 -11.45 -13.14 0.37
C TYR A 271 -12.29 -11.96 0.85
N THR A 272 -11.60 -10.92 1.28
CA THR A 272 -12.19 -9.58 1.47
C THR A 272 -11.66 -8.65 0.41
N ARG A 273 -12.51 -7.72 -0.05
CA ARG A 273 -12.11 -6.70 -1.03
C ARG A 273 -12.56 -5.32 -0.54
N TYR A 274 -11.60 -4.43 -0.46
CA TYR A 274 -11.81 -3.03 -0.11
C TYR A 274 -11.56 -2.19 -1.36
N THR A 275 -12.48 -1.31 -1.69
CA THR A 275 -12.34 -0.36 -2.79
C THR A 275 -12.41 1.05 -2.25
N HIS A 276 -11.32 1.79 -2.41
CA HIS A 276 -11.26 3.22 -2.13
C HIS A 276 -11.26 3.98 -3.45
N SER A 277 -12.14 4.95 -3.57
CA SER A 277 -12.18 5.86 -4.71
C SER A 277 -12.02 7.29 -4.22
N THR A 278 -11.12 8.03 -4.86
CA THR A 278 -10.89 9.45 -4.61
C THR A 278 -11.11 10.20 -5.91
N MET A 279 -11.89 11.27 -5.86
CA MET A 279 -12.07 12.22 -6.97
C MET A 279 -11.78 13.61 -6.45
N GLU A 280 -10.91 14.33 -7.14
CA GLU A 280 -10.57 15.70 -6.84
C GLU A 280 -10.81 16.55 -8.10
N ALA A 281 -11.52 17.63 -7.94
CA ALA A 281 -11.74 18.61 -9.00
C ALA A 281 -11.38 20.01 -8.50
N GLN A 282 -10.76 20.79 -9.37
CA GLN A 282 -10.42 22.18 -9.09
C GLN A 282 -10.61 22.99 -10.35
N ALA A 283 -11.22 24.16 -10.22
CA ALA A 283 -11.28 25.17 -11.25
C ALA A 283 -10.73 26.50 -10.69
N GLU A 284 -9.84 27.14 -11.41
CA GLU A 284 -9.28 28.43 -11.08
C GLU A 284 -9.49 29.38 -12.26
N LEU A 285 -10.10 30.55 -11.99
CA LEU A 285 -10.29 31.60 -12.95
C LEU A 285 -9.37 32.78 -12.58
N GLY A 286 -8.54 33.21 -13.52
CA GLY A 286 -7.64 34.34 -13.38
C GLY A 286 -8.04 35.46 -14.29
N GLN A 287 -8.05 36.69 -13.78
CA GLN A 287 -8.33 37.91 -14.54
C GLN A 287 -7.19 38.92 -14.33
N LYS A 288 -6.56 39.37 -15.41
CA LYS A 288 -5.64 40.53 -15.41
C LYS A 288 -6.46 41.79 -15.42
N LEU A 289 -6.15 42.71 -14.52
CA LEU A 289 -6.80 43.99 -14.36
C LEU A 289 -5.84 45.17 -14.72
N ASP A 290 -5.02 44.95 -15.76
CA ASP A 290 -4.04 45.95 -16.24
C ASP A 290 -4.70 47.28 -16.64
N PHE A 291 -6.01 47.28 -16.93
CA PHE A 291 -6.80 48.46 -17.21
C PHE A 291 -7.06 49.33 -15.95
N ILE A 292 -6.94 48.76 -14.73
CA ILE A 292 -7.01 49.49 -13.47
C ILE A 292 -5.59 49.87 -13.03
N THR A 293 -4.71 48.85 -12.92
CA THR A 293 -3.33 49.05 -12.51
C THR A 293 -2.47 47.98 -13.18
N LYS A 294 -1.39 48.42 -13.85
CA LYS A 294 -0.47 47.53 -14.55
C LYS A 294 0.09 46.45 -13.61
N GLY A 295 -0.06 45.16 -13.98
CA GLY A 295 0.38 44.03 -13.20
C GLY A 295 -0.62 43.55 -12.14
N LEU A 296 -1.76 44.22 -11.96
CA LEU A 296 -2.82 43.76 -11.07
C LEU A 296 -3.50 42.53 -11.65
N ARG A 297 -3.61 41.46 -10.85
CA ARG A 297 -4.30 40.22 -11.21
C ARG A 297 -5.13 39.74 -10.04
N VAL A 298 -6.34 39.24 -10.32
CA VAL A 298 -7.22 38.58 -9.36
C VAL A 298 -7.39 37.15 -9.79
N ARG A 299 -7.40 36.21 -8.82
CA ARG A 299 -7.67 34.79 -9.03
C ARG A 299 -8.73 34.33 -8.04
N GLY A 300 -9.64 33.51 -8.51
CA GLY A 300 -10.59 32.77 -7.70
C GLY A 300 -10.51 31.30 -8.02
N SER A 301 -10.50 30.44 -6.99
CA SER A 301 -10.48 29.00 -7.18
C SER A 301 -11.57 28.31 -6.37
N LEU A 302 -12.14 27.26 -6.96
CA LEU A 302 -13.06 26.34 -6.32
C LEU A 302 -12.44 24.94 -6.36
N ALA A 303 -12.49 24.21 -5.25
CA ALA A 303 -12.05 22.84 -5.18
C ALA A 303 -13.15 21.97 -4.56
N PHE A 304 -13.30 20.78 -5.11
CA PHE A 304 -14.25 19.77 -4.65
C PHE A 304 -13.55 18.42 -4.58
N ASP A 305 -13.64 17.77 -3.41
CA ASP A 305 -13.03 16.49 -3.16
C ASP A 305 -14.10 15.49 -2.68
N PHE A 306 -14.10 14.31 -3.28
CA PHE A 306 -15.03 13.25 -2.98
C PHE A 306 -14.29 11.96 -2.69
N PHE A 307 -14.66 11.29 -1.58
CA PHE A 307 -14.08 10.02 -1.13
C PHE A 307 -15.19 9.00 -0.96
N PHE A 308 -14.99 7.83 -1.51
CA PHE A 308 -15.91 6.72 -1.41
C PHE A 308 -15.17 5.44 -1.04
N GLU A 309 -15.71 4.72 -0.06
CA GLU A 309 -15.22 3.41 0.37
C GLU A 309 -16.33 2.38 0.24
N ASN A 310 -15.98 1.21 -0.31
CA ASN A 310 -16.86 0.05 -0.38
C ASN A 310 -16.09 -1.19 0.08
N ASN A 311 -16.75 -1.98 0.94
CA ASN A 311 -16.21 -3.22 1.53
C ASN A 311 -16.98 -4.41 0.98
#